data_376600764f86b2c3635ada14a2c14b64
#
_entry.id   376600764f86b2c3635ada14a2c14b64
#
_cell.length_a   1.000
_cell.length_b   1.000
_cell.length_c   1.000
_cell.angle_alpha   90.00
_cell.angle_beta   90.00
_cell.angle_gamma   90.00
#
_symmetry.space_group_name_H-M   'P 1'
#
loop_
_entity.id
_entity.type
_entity.pdbx_description
1 polymer ?
#
loop_
_entity_poly.entity_id
_entity_poly.type
_entity_poly.pdbx_seq_one_letter_code
_entity_poly.pdbx_strand_id
1 'polypeptide(L)'
;MPARDQKQMKLVVSEIRQETPEIKSFRCDLGSSKPFPFRPGQFVIITAEVWNPKRNRMGAANRAFSLSSSPTEEDFIEIAAKRYPEGRLTPWLHDTIKVGDILNIKGPEGNFVFTENESDELILIAGGIGIAPFRSMIRYILAKGLPVRVTLLYSARTPVDFAFKSEFDSEMERNYNFRCIYTITRPNSIPWTGRIGRIDMALLQNHLGSVGTLYYLCGPDQMIKECAQNLIALNVPSPRIRSERW
;
A
#
# COMPACT_ATOMS: atom_id res chain seq x y z
N MET A 1 -8.06 -24.27 7.67
CA MET A 1 -8.84 -23.70 6.54
C MET A 1 -8.27 -24.28 5.27
N PRO A 2 -9.07 -24.74 4.29
CA PRO A 2 -8.55 -25.25 3.03
C PRO A 2 -7.73 -24.17 2.35
N ALA A 3 -6.61 -24.56 1.75
CA ALA A 3 -5.80 -23.69 0.90
C ALA A 3 -6.74 -23.09 -0.16
N ARG A 4 -6.92 -21.76 -0.14
CA ARG A 4 -7.67 -21.09 -1.22
C ARG A 4 -6.87 -21.30 -2.49
N ASP A 5 -7.54 -21.81 -3.53
CA ASP A 5 -6.96 -21.97 -4.86
C ASP A 5 -6.37 -20.64 -5.31
N GLN A 6 -5.04 -20.60 -5.37
CA GLN A 6 -4.31 -19.45 -5.88
C GLN A 6 -4.60 -19.36 -7.38
N LYS A 7 -5.40 -18.37 -7.77
CA LYS A 7 -5.80 -18.22 -9.17
C LYS A 7 -4.65 -17.59 -9.95
N GLN A 8 -4.20 -18.25 -10.99
CA GLN A 8 -3.30 -17.66 -11.99
C GLN A 8 -4.15 -17.07 -13.12
N MET A 9 -3.92 -15.81 -13.45
CA MET A 9 -4.75 -15.05 -14.39
C MET A 9 -3.89 -14.23 -15.33
N LYS A 10 -4.46 -13.94 -16.49
CA LYS A 10 -3.96 -12.96 -17.45
C LYS A 10 -4.94 -11.80 -17.48
N LEU A 11 -4.54 -10.65 -16.97
CA LEU A 11 -5.40 -9.48 -16.88
C LEU A 11 -4.89 -8.38 -17.79
N VAL A 12 -5.83 -7.68 -18.44
CA VAL A 12 -5.52 -6.54 -19.31
C VAL A 12 -5.36 -5.29 -18.45
N VAL A 13 -4.29 -4.55 -18.70
CA VAL A 13 -4.08 -3.22 -18.11
C VAL A 13 -5.04 -2.24 -18.75
N SER A 14 -6.00 -1.74 -17.99
CA SER A 14 -7.00 -0.78 -18.46
C SER A 14 -6.64 0.67 -18.19
N GLU A 15 -5.81 0.93 -17.19
CA GLU A 15 -5.38 2.28 -16.83
C GLU A 15 -4.00 2.27 -16.19
N ILE A 16 -3.20 3.30 -16.49
CA ILE A 16 -1.92 3.58 -15.85
C ILE A 16 -1.93 5.05 -15.42
N ARG A 17 -1.68 5.32 -14.13
CA ARG A 17 -1.57 6.68 -13.61
C ARG A 17 -0.19 6.92 -13.02
N GLN A 18 0.36 8.12 -13.25
CA GLN A 18 1.56 8.59 -12.55
C GLN A 18 1.13 9.18 -11.20
N GLU A 19 1.43 8.48 -10.11
CA GLU A 19 1.06 8.92 -8.75
C GLU A 19 2.11 9.86 -8.15
N THR A 20 3.40 9.56 -8.39
CA THR A 20 4.56 10.37 -8.00
C THR A 20 5.64 10.21 -9.08
N PRO A 21 6.75 10.97 -9.05
CA PRO A 21 7.84 10.77 -10.02
C PRO A 21 8.35 9.33 -10.09
N GLU A 22 8.27 8.57 -8.99
CA GLU A 22 8.80 7.20 -8.91
C GLU A 22 7.70 6.12 -8.79
N ILE A 23 6.42 6.48 -8.67
CA ILE A 23 5.32 5.52 -8.46
C ILE A 23 4.28 5.66 -9.56
N LYS A 24 3.91 4.54 -10.17
CA LYS A 24 2.73 4.40 -11.03
C LYS A 24 1.74 3.43 -10.43
N SER A 25 0.45 3.69 -10.60
CA SER A 25 -0.61 2.71 -10.39
C SER A 25 -1.00 2.06 -11.71
N PHE A 26 -1.35 0.79 -11.65
CA PHE A 26 -1.75 -0.05 -12.78
C PHE A 26 -3.07 -0.71 -12.42
N ARG A 27 -4.12 -0.34 -13.13
CA ARG A 27 -5.43 -0.99 -13.03
C ARG A 27 -5.53 -2.09 -14.06
N CYS A 28 -6.00 -3.25 -13.63
CA CYS A 28 -6.17 -4.42 -14.47
C CYS A 28 -7.62 -4.90 -14.39
N ASP A 29 -8.29 -4.98 -15.52
CA ASP A 29 -9.67 -5.43 -15.60
C ASP A 29 -9.77 -6.94 -15.34
N LEU A 30 -10.71 -7.32 -14.50
CA LEU A 30 -10.95 -8.72 -14.15
C LEU A 30 -11.68 -9.50 -15.25
N GLY A 31 -12.51 -8.84 -16.05
CA GLY A 31 -13.22 -9.46 -17.15
C GLY A 31 -13.86 -10.80 -16.78
N SER A 32 -13.54 -11.88 -17.52
CA SER A 32 -13.98 -13.24 -17.24
C SER A 32 -13.30 -13.90 -16.02
N SER A 33 -12.31 -13.23 -15.41
CA SER A 33 -11.63 -13.72 -14.20
C SER A 33 -12.41 -13.47 -12.91
N LYS A 34 -13.56 -12.81 -12.98
CA LYS A 34 -14.47 -12.63 -11.84
C LYS A 34 -15.08 -13.96 -11.37
N PRO A 35 -15.40 -14.10 -10.09
CA PRO A 35 -15.02 -13.19 -9.01
C PRO A 35 -13.54 -13.33 -8.62
N PHE A 36 -12.96 -12.24 -8.09
CA PHE A 36 -11.63 -12.24 -7.50
C PHE A 36 -11.73 -11.76 -6.03
N PRO A 37 -12.19 -12.63 -5.14
CA PRO A 37 -12.36 -12.27 -3.74
C PRO A 37 -11.00 -12.16 -3.05
N PHE A 38 -10.74 -11.00 -2.45
CA PHE A 38 -9.55 -10.74 -1.63
C PHE A 38 -9.91 -9.97 -0.36
N ARG A 39 -9.00 -9.91 0.59
CA ARG A 39 -9.12 -9.09 1.79
C ARG A 39 -8.24 -7.85 1.66
N PRO A 40 -8.68 -6.67 2.14
CA PRO A 40 -7.89 -5.45 2.04
C PRO A 40 -6.55 -5.62 2.75
N GLY A 41 -5.47 -5.28 2.05
CA GLY A 41 -4.09 -5.50 2.48
C GLY A 41 -3.39 -6.70 1.85
N GLN A 42 -4.11 -7.60 1.15
CA GLN A 42 -3.49 -8.69 0.38
C GLN A 42 -2.72 -8.17 -0.84
N PHE A 43 -1.88 -9.03 -1.39
CA PHE A 43 -1.06 -8.76 -2.56
C PHE A 43 -1.27 -9.79 -3.67
N VAL A 44 -0.77 -9.47 -4.84
CA VAL A 44 -0.63 -10.37 -5.98
C VAL A 44 0.83 -10.48 -6.40
N ILE A 45 1.19 -11.58 -7.05
CA ILE A 45 2.51 -11.77 -7.66
C ILE A 45 2.37 -11.55 -9.17
N ILE A 46 3.14 -10.61 -9.70
CA ILE A 46 3.28 -10.41 -11.15
C ILE A 46 4.52 -11.17 -11.62
N THR A 47 4.37 -11.92 -12.70
CA THR A 47 5.46 -12.65 -13.36
C THR A 47 5.59 -12.19 -14.81
N ALA A 48 6.81 -11.90 -15.25
CA ALA A 48 7.10 -11.53 -16.64
C ALA A 48 8.48 -12.03 -17.07
N GLU A 49 8.65 -12.25 -18.37
CA GLU A 49 9.95 -12.43 -19.00
C GLU A 49 10.55 -11.03 -19.25
N VAL A 50 11.62 -10.71 -18.56
CA VAL A 50 12.28 -9.41 -18.63
C VAL A 50 13.78 -9.56 -18.85
N TRP A 51 14.40 -8.53 -19.42
CA TRP A 51 15.84 -8.52 -19.63
C TRP A 51 16.62 -8.65 -18.32
N ASN A 52 17.60 -9.54 -18.31
CA ASN A 52 18.51 -9.74 -17.19
C ASN A 52 19.90 -9.27 -17.57
N PRO A 53 20.32 -8.06 -17.16
CA PRO A 53 21.61 -7.51 -17.56
C PRO A 53 22.79 -8.34 -17.04
N LYS A 54 22.67 -8.98 -15.87
CA LYS A 54 23.74 -9.82 -15.30
C LYS A 54 23.98 -11.11 -16.11
N ARG A 55 22.96 -11.60 -16.80
CA ARG A 55 23.01 -12.83 -17.59
C ARG A 55 22.99 -12.57 -19.09
N ASN A 56 22.87 -11.31 -19.51
CA ASN A 56 22.76 -10.87 -20.90
C ASN A 56 21.72 -11.65 -21.70
N ARG A 57 20.53 -11.91 -21.11
CA ARG A 57 19.43 -12.65 -21.74
C ARG A 57 18.09 -12.31 -21.09
N MET A 58 17.00 -12.64 -21.78
CA MET A 58 15.67 -12.67 -21.19
C MET A 58 15.59 -13.72 -20.08
N GLY A 59 14.75 -13.51 -19.10
CA GLY A 59 14.51 -14.48 -18.05
C GLY A 59 13.40 -14.05 -17.10
N ALA A 60 12.72 -15.02 -16.53
CA ALA A 60 11.61 -14.82 -15.63
C ALA A 60 12.00 -13.94 -14.43
N ALA A 61 11.13 -13.00 -14.11
CA ALA A 61 11.15 -12.24 -12.87
C ALA A 61 9.74 -12.22 -12.27
N ASN A 62 9.68 -12.29 -10.96
CA ASN A 62 8.42 -12.16 -10.23
C ASN A 62 8.59 -11.16 -9.08
N ARG A 63 7.47 -10.54 -8.69
CA ARG A 63 7.43 -9.60 -7.57
C ARG A 63 6.01 -9.56 -7.00
N ALA A 64 5.94 -9.48 -5.67
CA ALA A 64 4.71 -9.19 -4.97
C ALA A 64 4.39 -7.69 -5.05
N PHE A 65 3.10 -7.38 -5.25
CA PHE A 65 2.56 -6.03 -5.22
C PHE A 65 1.27 -6.03 -4.43
N SER A 66 1.21 -5.22 -3.38
CA SER A 66 -0.03 -5.03 -2.63
C SER A 66 -1.13 -4.53 -3.55
N LEU A 67 -2.32 -5.08 -3.37
CA LEU A 67 -3.53 -4.54 -3.98
C LEU A 67 -3.83 -3.18 -3.36
N SER A 68 -3.89 -2.15 -4.20
CA SER A 68 -4.24 -0.77 -3.80
C SER A 68 -5.71 -0.45 -4.03
N SER A 69 -6.43 -1.29 -4.81
CA SER A 69 -7.89 -1.26 -4.95
C SER A 69 -8.58 -1.86 -3.72
N SER A 70 -9.85 -1.53 -3.53
CA SER A 70 -10.70 -2.14 -2.51
C SER A 70 -11.32 -3.46 -2.99
N PRO A 71 -11.54 -4.45 -2.10
CA PRO A 71 -12.39 -5.61 -2.44
C PRO A 71 -13.83 -5.28 -2.85
N THR A 72 -14.28 -4.06 -2.61
CA THR A 72 -15.60 -3.55 -3.05
C THR A 72 -15.60 -3.12 -4.52
N GLU A 73 -14.43 -3.03 -5.15
CA GLU A 73 -14.25 -2.71 -6.57
C GLU A 73 -14.17 -4.02 -7.36
N GLU A 74 -15.33 -4.56 -7.78
CA GLU A 74 -15.45 -5.92 -8.32
C GLU A 74 -15.06 -6.05 -9.80
N ASP A 75 -14.85 -4.94 -10.52
CA ASP A 75 -14.56 -4.94 -11.95
C ASP A 75 -13.06 -5.02 -12.27
N PHE A 76 -12.22 -4.59 -11.36
CA PHE A 76 -10.78 -4.51 -11.54
C PHE A 76 -10.01 -4.75 -10.25
N ILE A 77 -8.74 -5.02 -10.40
CA ILE A 77 -7.75 -4.86 -9.33
C ILE A 77 -6.76 -3.76 -9.71
N GLU A 78 -6.20 -3.10 -8.71
CA GLU A 78 -5.16 -2.09 -8.92
C GLU A 78 -3.97 -2.37 -8.02
N ILE A 79 -2.78 -2.20 -8.56
CA ILE A 79 -1.52 -2.22 -7.82
C ILE A 79 -0.82 -0.88 -7.97
N ALA A 80 0.03 -0.54 -7.00
CA ALA A 80 0.98 0.56 -7.14
C ALA A 80 2.41 0.02 -7.12
N ALA A 81 3.22 0.45 -8.09
CA ALA A 81 4.60 0.01 -8.24
C ALA A 81 5.55 1.20 -8.17
N LYS A 82 6.54 1.12 -7.27
CA LYS A 82 7.67 2.05 -7.26
C LYS A 82 8.75 1.56 -8.19
N ARG A 83 9.29 2.46 -9.03
CA ARG A 83 10.40 2.16 -9.93
C ARG A 83 11.70 2.09 -9.14
N TYR A 84 12.31 0.91 -9.10
CA TYR A 84 13.64 0.68 -8.55
C TYR A 84 14.61 0.49 -9.72
N PRO A 85 15.54 1.43 -10.00
CA PRO A 85 16.42 1.36 -11.16
C PRO A 85 17.22 0.06 -11.25
N GLU A 86 17.68 -0.45 -10.09
CA GLU A 86 18.45 -1.71 -10.00
C GLU A 86 17.57 -2.97 -10.11
N GLY A 87 16.25 -2.80 -10.10
CA GLY A 87 15.30 -3.89 -10.26
C GLY A 87 15.18 -4.33 -11.71
N ARG A 88 14.49 -5.44 -11.94
CA ARG A 88 14.19 -5.93 -13.29
C ARG A 88 12.73 -5.71 -13.67
N LEU A 89 11.82 -6.10 -12.78
CA LEU A 89 10.39 -6.07 -13.06
C LEU A 89 9.79 -4.66 -12.93
N THR A 90 10.22 -3.86 -11.94
CA THR A 90 9.65 -2.52 -11.76
C THR A 90 10.06 -1.54 -12.85
N PRO A 91 11.29 -1.51 -13.37
CA PRO A 91 11.59 -0.73 -14.58
C PRO A 91 10.77 -1.20 -15.79
N TRP A 92 10.62 -2.51 -16.01
CA TRP A 92 9.80 -3.04 -17.09
C TRP A 92 8.33 -2.59 -16.99
N LEU A 93 7.72 -2.66 -15.79
CA LEU A 93 6.37 -2.14 -15.56
C LEU A 93 6.26 -0.65 -15.92
N HIS A 94 7.25 0.15 -15.50
CA HIS A 94 7.23 1.60 -15.70
C HIS A 94 7.51 2.04 -17.14
N ASP A 95 8.47 1.37 -17.80
CA ASP A 95 9.06 1.85 -19.05
C ASP A 95 8.48 1.14 -20.27
N THR A 96 7.90 -0.07 -20.10
CA THR A 96 7.45 -0.91 -21.21
C THR A 96 5.95 -1.09 -21.25
N ILE A 97 5.31 -1.35 -20.11
CA ILE A 97 3.87 -1.66 -20.04
C ILE A 97 3.01 -0.46 -20.42
N LYS A 98 1.99 -0.74 -21.23
CA LYS A 98 1.00 0.21 -21.74
C LYS A 98 -0.42 -0.29 -21.46
N VAL A 99 -1.38 0.61 -21.54
CA VAL A 99 -2.80 0.25 -21.56
C VAL A 99 -3.05 -0.68 -22.73
N GLY A 100 -3.79 -1.77 -22.50
CA GLY A 100 -4.02 -2.86 -23.43
C GLY A 100 -3.08 -4.06 -23.28
N ASP A 101 -1.93 -3.91 -22.60
CA ASP A 101 -1.02 -5.02 -22.35
C ASP A 101 -1.57 -6.00 -21.32
N ILE A 102 -1.06 -7.23 -21.33
CA ILE A 102 -1.48 -8.31 -20.45
C ILE A 102 -0.43 -8.55 -19.37
N LEU A 103 -0.85 -8.57 -18.11
CA LEU A 103 -0.04 -8.98 -16.97
C LEU A 103 -0.40 -10.40 -16.53
N ASN A 104 0.62 -11.24 -16.28
CA ASN A 104 0.45 -12.54 -15.65
C ASN A 104 0.45 -12.35 -14.13
N ILE A 105 -0.68 -12.60 -13.50
CA ILE A 105 -0.97 -12.32 -12.10
C ILE A 105 -1.34 -13.60 -11.38
N LYS A 106 -0.77 -13.80 -10.21
CA LYS A 106 -1.11 -14.89 -9.29
C LYS A 106 -1.52 -14.31 -7.95
N GLY A 107 -2.61 -14.79 -7.37
CA GLY A 107 -3.11 -14.34 -6.07
C GLY A 107 -4.60 -14.60 -5.86
N PRO A 108 -5.20 -13.98 -4.82
CA PRO A 108 -4.56 -13.11 -3.82
C PRO A 108 -3.74 -13.90 -2.80
N GLU A 109 -2.71 -13.26 -2.24
CA GLU A 109 -1.84 -13.82 -1.21
C GLU A 109 -1.68 -12.85 -0.03
N GLY A 110 -1.10 -13.33 1.09
CA GLY A 110 -0.74 -12.51 2.25
C GLY A 110 -1.74 -12.56 3.41
N ASN A 111 -1.18 -12.31 4.60
CA ASN A 111 -1.91 -12.29 5.87
C ASN A 111 -1.89 -10.91 6.56
N PHE A 112 -1.29 -9.91 5.92
CA PHE A 112 -1.31 -8.52 6.39
C PHE A 112 -2.62 -7.86 5.97
N VAL A 113 -3.70 -8.19 6.67
CA VAL A 113 -5.06 -7.85 6.26
C VAL A 113 -5.82 -7.15 7.37
N PHE A 114 -6.72 -6.26 6.97
CA PHE A 114 -7.78 -5.77 7.83
C PHE A 114 -8.91 -6.80 7.88
N THR A 115 -9.46 -7.00 9.08
CA THR A 115 -10.62 -7.86 9.34
C THR A 115 -11.68 -7.05 10.08
N GLU A 116 -12.91 -7.10 9.61
CA GLU A 116 -14.03 -6.42 10.26
C GLU A 116 -14.21 -6.91 11.71
N ASN A 117 -14.68 -6.04 12.58
CA ASN A 117 -14.99 -6.29 13.99
C ASN A 117 -13.75 -6.67 14.85
N GLU A 118 -12.54 -6.52 14.35
CA GLU A 118 -11.32 -6.81 15.11
C GLU A 118 -10.85 -5.61 15.96
N SER A 119 -11.18 -4.40 15.52
CA SER A 119 -10.91 -3.15 16.22
C SER A 119 -11.77 -2.02 15.67
N ASP A 120 -12.19 -1.12 16.55
CA ASP A 120 -12.91 0.12 16.18
C ASP A 120 -11.96 1.26 15.82
N GLU A 121 -10.65 1.03 15.91
CA GLU A 121 -9.64 2.05 15.65
C GLU A 121 -8.37 1.45 15.05
N LEU A 122 -7.91 2.06 13.96
CA LEU A 122 -6.68 1.70 13.26
C LEU A 122 -5.71 2.87 13.21
N ILE A 123 -4.45 2.60 13.53
CA ILE A 123 -3.34 3.50 13.25
C ILE A 123 -2.50 2.86 12.14
N LEU A 124 -2.50 3.46 10.95
CA LEU A 124 -1.77 3.00 9.79
C LEU A 124 -0.50 3.83 9.64
N ILE A 125 0.67 3.19 9.60
CA ILE A 125 1.98 3.84 9.55
C ILE A 125 2.64 3.49 8.23
N ALA A 126 2.61 4.44 7.29
CA ALA A 126 3.07 4.27 5.92
C ALA A 126 4.39 4.97 5.63
N GLY A 127 5.27 4.33 4.86
CA GLY A 127 6.45 4.96 4.28
C GLY A 127 6.53 4.74 2.76
N GLY A 128 6.48 5.82 1.97
CA GLY A 128 6.56 5.75 0.51
C GLY A 128 5.53 4.79 -0.09
N ILE A 129 5.99 3.78 -0.87
CA ILE A 129 5.10 2.79 -1.52
C ILE A 129 4.37 1.88 -0.53
N GLY A 130 4.77 1.81 0.74
CA GLY A 130 4.05 1.09 1.79
C GLY A 130 2.63 1.60 2.05
N ILE A 131 2.23 2.68 1.37
CA ILE A 131 0.86 3.18 1.36
C ILE A 131 -0.12 2.26 0.62
N ALA A 132 0.35 1.43 -0.32
CA ALA A 132 -0.52 0.64 -1.21
C ALA A 132 -1.51 -0.28 -0.46
N PRO A 133 -1.10 -1.14 0.50
CA PRO A 133 -2.04 -1.97 1.26
C PRO A 133 -3.00 -1.13 2.10
N PHE A 134 -2.56 0.01 2.61
CA PHE A 134 -3.41 0.89 3.42
C PHE A 134 -4.47 1.60 2.60
N ARG A 135 -4.19 1.97 1.35
CA ARG A 135 -5.21 2.50 0.46
C ARG A 135 -6.36 1.51 0.27
N SER A 136 -6.04 0.24 0.07
CA SER A 136 -7.05 -0.83 0.00
C SER A 136 -7.89 -0.91 1.27
N MET A 137 -7.25 -0.87 2.44
CA MET A 137 -7.93 -0.92 3.74
C MET A 137 -8.84 0.30 3.96
N ILE A 138 -8.32 1.51 3.71
CA ILE A 138 -9.05 2.77 3.86
C ILE A 138 -10.27 2.78 2.93
N ARG A 139 -10.08 2.50 1.65
CA ARG A 139 -11.18 2.44 0.68
C ARG A 139 -12.27 1.44 1.08
N TYR A 140 -11.85 0.26 1.55
CA TYR A 140 -12.80 -0.77 2.00
C TYR A 140 -13.64 -0.30 3.19
N ILE A 141 -12.98 0.27 4.22
CA ILE A 141 -13.64 0.77 5.42
C ILE A 141 -14.64 1.87 5.08
N LEU A 142 -14.20 2.84 4.26
CA LEU A 142 -15.04 3.99 3.88
C LEU A 142 -16.19 3.58 2.95
N ALA A 143 -15.93 2.75 1.94
CA ALA A 143 -16.97 2.28 1.01
C ALA A 143 -18.07 1.45 1.69
N LYS A 144 -17.71 0.69 2.73
CA LYS A 144 -18.67 -0.08 3.53
C LYS A 144 -19.31 0.73 4.66
N GLY A 145 -18.89 1.97 4.88
CA GLY A 145 -19.40 2.78 6.00
C GLY A 145 -19.12 2.13 7.36
N LEU A 146 -18.01 1.41 7.52
CA LEU A 146 -17.69 0.74 8.78
C LEU A 146 -17.42 1.77 9.89
N PRO A 147 -17.89 1.54 11.13
CA PRO A 147 -17.70 2.45 12.25
C PRO A 147 -16.26 2.36 12.83
N VAL A 148 -15.26 2.40 11.98
CA VAL A 148 -13.85 2.29 12.33
C VAL A 148 -13.16 3.63 12.15
N ARG A 149 -12.52 4.13 13.20
CA ARG A 149 -11.68 5.33 13.11
C ARG A 149 -10.31 4.94 12.53
N VAL A 150 -9.89 5.65 11.50
CA VAL A 150 -8.62 5.41 10.82
C VAL A 150 -7.75 6.63 10.88
N THR A 151 -6.57 6.52 11.50
CA THR A 151 -5.51 7.53 11.43
C THR A 151 -4.35 7.00 10.61
N LEU A 152 -4.04 7.66 9.50
CA LEU A 152 -2.90 7.36 8.65
C LEU A 152 -1.75 8.33 8.99
N LEU A 153 -0.63 7.79 9.46
CA LEU A 153 0.63 8.52 9.56
C LEU A 153 1.46 8.20 8.32
N TYR A 154 1.58 9.14 7.39
CA TYR A 154 2.21 8.91 6.10
C TYR A 154 3.49 9.70 5.94
N SER A 155 4.61 8.99 5.81
CA SER A 155 5.94 9.56 5.61
C SER A 155 6.41 9.41 4.17
N ALA A 156 6.87 10.52 3.59
CA ALA A 156 7.52 10.57 2.29
C ALA A 156 8.86 11.31 2.38
N ARG A 157 9.64 11.34 1.27
CA ARG A 157 10.89 12.11 1.23
C ARG A 157 10.60 13.59 1.09
N THR A 158 9.79 13.94 0.11
CA THR A 158 9.42 15.32 -0.25
C THR A 158 7.92 15.42 -0.49
N PRO A 159 7.34 16.63 -0.60
CA PRO A 159 5.90 16.82 -0.83
C PRO A 159 5.34 16.14 -2.08
N VAL A 160 6.17 15.96 -3.13
CA VAL A 160 5.73 15.33 -4.40
C VAL A 160 5.80 13.80 -4.38
N ASP A 161 6.31 13.21 -3.29
CA ASP A 161 6.45 11.75 -3.15
C ASP A 161 5.26 11.10 -2.45
N PHE A 162 4.21 11.83 -2.13
CA PHE A 162 2.99 11.28 -1.55
C PHE A 162 2.07 10.72 -2.65
N ALA A 163 2.10 9.42 -2.85
CA ALA A 163 1.13 8.75 -3.71
C ALA A 163 -0.29 8.85 -3.13
N PHE A 164 -1.29 9.02 -4.00
CA PHE A 164 -2.71 9.11 -3.64
C PHE A 164 -3.09 10.28 -2.70
N LYS A 165 -2.23 11.30 -2.60
CA LYS A 165 -2.44 12.41 -1.66
C LYS A 165 -3.78 13.11 -1.88
N SER A 166 -4.12 13.44 -3.12
CA SER A 166 -5.39 14.12 -3.44
C SER A 166 -6.62 13.29 -3.06
N GLU A 167 -6.54 11.97 -3.18
CA GLU A 167 -7.59 11.05 -2.74
C GLU A 167 -7.77 11.13 -1.22
N PHE A 168 -6.68 10.98 -0.46
CA PHE A 168 -6.76 11.04 1.00
C PHE A 168 -7.19 12.41 1.53
N ASP A 169 -6.75 13.49 0.90
CA ASP A 169 -7.19 14.85 1.25
C ASP A 169 -8.71 14.98 1.07
N SER A 170 -9.24 14.52 -0.06
CA SER A 170 -10.68 14.52 -0.35
C SER A 170 -11.47 13.60 0.61
N GLU A 171 -10.91 12.45 0.98
CA GLU A 171 -11.56 11.56 1.94
C GLU A 171 -11.58 12.13 3.36
N MET A 172 -10.56 12.88 3.78
CA MET A 172 -10.58 13.60 5.06
C MET A 172 -11.69 14.66 5.15
N GLU A 173 -12.01 15.31 4.02
CA GLU A 173 -13.09 16.31 3.97
C GLU A 173 -14.48 15.68 4.08
N ARG A 174 -14.64 14.44 3.59
CA ARG A 174 -15.93 13.76 3.51
C ARG A 174 -16.22 12.81 4.67
N ASN A 175 -15.17 12.32 5.33
CA ASN A 175 -15.25 11.25 6.32
C ASN A 175 -14.60 11.64 7.63
N TYR A 176 -15.38 12.01 8.63
CA TYR A 176 -14.88 12.41 9.96
C TYR A 176 -14.15 11.26 10.69
N ASN A 177 -14.36 10.01 10.31
CA ASN A 177 -13.67 8.84 10.85
C ASN A 177 -12.28 8.61 10.23
N PHE A 178 -11.91 9.35 9.19
CA PHE A 178 -10.61 9.23 8.53
C PHE A 178 -9.76 10.49 8.75
N ARG A 179 -8.51 10.30 9.15
CA ARG A 179 -7.50 11.36 9.28
C ARG A 179 -6.18 10.91 8.68
N CYS A 180 -5.51 11.79 7.95
CA CYS A 180 -4.15 11.59 7.45
C CYS A 180 -3.20 12.67 7.96
N ILE A 181 -2.08 12.27 8.53
CA ILE A 181 -0.99 13.14 8.97
C ILE A 181 0.22 12.88 8.08
N TYR A 182 0.59 13.89 7.31
CA TYR A 182 1.73 13.82 6.41
C TYR A 182 3.00 14.32 7.08
N THR A 183 4.13 13.64 6.86
CA THR A 183 5.46 14.11 7.28
C THR A 183 6.49 13.87 6.18
N ILE A 184 7.36 14.86 5.93
CA ILE A 184 8.45 14.74 4.97
C ILE A 184 9.80 14.63 5.68
N THR A 185 10.70 13.82 5.12
CA THR A 185 12.01 13.57 5.74
C THR A 185 13.15 14.33 5.07
N ARG A 186 12.91 14.91 3.88
CA ARG A 186 13.90 15.67 3.11
C ARG A 186 13.24 16.95 2.60
N PRO A 187 13.21 18.01 3.43
CA PRO A 187 12.71 19.30 2.97
C PRO A 187 13.59 19.79 1.81
N ASN A 188 12.94 20.26 0.77
CA ASN A 188 13.56 20.83 -0.41
C ASN A 188 12.96 22.23 -0.66
N SER A 189 13.22 22.83 -1.82
CA SER A 189 12.68 24.13 -2.19
C SER A 189 11.16 24.16 -2.43
N ILE A 190 10.47 23.02 -2.40
CA ILE A 190 9.02 22.96 -2.57
C ILE A 190 8.36 23.40 -1.25
N PRO A 191 7.44 24.38 -1.28
CA PRO A 191 6.76 24.84 -0.07
C PRO A 191 6.05 23.69 0.66
N TRP A 192 6.25 23.62 1.96
CA TRP A 192 5.63 22.62 2.82
C TRP A 192 5.28 23.23 4.18
N THR A 193 4.01 23.18 4.54
CA THR A 193 3.49 23.70 5.81
C THR A 193 3.21 22.58 6.83
N GLY A 194 3.31 21.32 6.39
CA GLY A 194 3.11 20.15 7.26
C GLY A 194 4.35 19.81 8.08
N ARG A 195 4.29 18.66 8.76
CA ARG A 195 5.37 18.19 9.62
C ARG A 195 6.63 17.84 8.82
N ILE A 196 7.79 18.18 9.36
CA ILE A 196 9.11 17.79 8.88
C ILE A 196 9.72 16.84 9.90
N GLY A 197 10.31 15.74 9.43
CA GLY A 197 10.96 14.71 10.25
C GLY A 197 10.41 13.32 10.00
N ARG A 198 10.99 12.33 10.69
CA ARG A 198 10.54 10.94 10.67
C ARG A 198 9.26 10.77 11.51
N ILE A 199 8.59 9.63 11.36
CA ILE A 199 7.59 9.19 12.32
C ILE A 199 8.35 8.72 13.57
N ASP A 200 8.47 9.60 14.54
CA ASP A 200 9.23 9.43 15.77
C ASP A 200 8.32 9.10 16.97
N MET A 201 8.93 8.90 18.13
CA MET A 201 8.24 8.62 19.39
C MET A 201 7.18 9.68 19.72
N ALA A 202 7.51 10.97 19.56
CA ALA A 202 6.61 12.07 19.88
C ALA A 202 5.38 12.07 18.98
N LEU A 203 5.56 11.84 17.67
CA LEU A 203 4.43 11.73 16.75
C LEU A 203 3.54 10.54 17.07
N LEU A 204 4.14 9.38 17.38
CA LEU A 204 3.39 8.19 17.78
C LEU A 204 2.63 8.42 19.08
N GLN A 205 3.26 9.03 20.09
CA GLN A 205 2.63 9.35 21.37
C GLN A 205 1.41 10.27 21.22
N ASN A 206 1.50 11.27 20.36
CA ASN A 206 0.40 12.21 20.08
C ASN A 206 -0.78 11.56 19.32
N HIS A 207 -0.57 10.37 18.75
CA HIS A 207 -1.56 9.63 17.98
C HIS A 207 -1.76 8.21 18.51
N LEU A 208 -1.46 7.95 19.78
CA LEU A 208 -1.82 6.68 20.40
C LEU A 208 -3.34 6.52 20.40
N GLY A 209 -3.79 5.35 19.99
CA GLY A 209 -5.20 5.00 20.04
C GLY A 209 -5.64 4.51 21.43
N SER A 210 -6.91 4.16 21.52
CA SER A 210 -7.51 3.57 22.70
C SER A 210 -7.03 2.13 22.96
N VAL A 211 -7.40 1.57 24.10
CA VAL A 211 -7.19 0.15 24.37
C VAL A 211 -7.92 -0.69 23.32
N GLY A 212 -7.20 -1.53 22.59
CA GLY A 212 -7.78 -2.33 21.51
C GLY A 212 -7.45 -1.84 20.10
N THR A 213 -6.87 -0.64 19.94
CA THR A 213 -6.37 -0.14 18.65
C THR A 213 -5.39 -1.11 18.01
N LEU A 214 -5.52 -1.30 16.70
CA LEU A 214 -4.56 -2.04 15.88
C LEU A 214 -3.65 -1.08 15.13
N TYR A 215 -2.36 -1.42 15.14
CA TYR A 215 -1.31 -0.66 14.48
C TYR A 215 -0.77 -1.47 13.31
N TYR A 216 -0.84 -0.91 12.11
CA TYR A 216 -0.31 -1.53 10.90
C TYR A 216 0.85 -0.70 10.36
N LEU A 217 1.98 -1.36 10.08
CA LEU A 217 3.21 -0.71 9.64
C LEU A 217 3.62 -1.28 8.28
N CYS A 218 3.81 -0.40 7.28
CA CYS A 218 4.31 -0.81 5.97
C CYS A 218 5.21 0.28 5.37
N GLY A 219 6.41 -0.10 4.90
CA GLY A 219 7.38 0.83 4.35
C GLY A 219 8.82 0.34 4.47
N PRO A 220 9.81 1.23 4.48
CA PRO A 220 11.21 0.87 4.63
C PRO A 220 11.50 0.12 5.95
N ASP A 221 12.33 -0.92 5.89
CA ASP A 221 12.65 -1.79 7.04
C ASP A 221 13.05 -1.02 8.30
N GLN A 222 13.89 0.01 8.14
CA GLN A 222 14.34 0.81 9.27
C GLN A 222 13.18 1.56 9.95
N MET A 223 12.28 2.14 9.15
CA MET A 223 11.09 2.82 9.67
C MET A 223 10.19 1.85 10.43
N ILE A 224 9.93 0.66 9.88
CA ILE A 224 9.10 -0.35 10.53
C ILE A 224 9.71 -0.76 11.87
N LYS A 225 11.02 -1.03 11.92
CA LYS A 225 11.72 -1.40 13.15
C LYS A 225 11.64 -0.30 14.22
N GLU A 226 11.98 0.94 13.84
CA GLU A 226 11.95 2.09 14.75
C GLU A 226 10.54 2.35 15.28
N CYS A 227 9.53 2.37 14.40
CA CYS A 227 8.14 2.60 14.82
C CYS A 227 7.62 1.47 15.72
N ALA A 228 7.92 0.20 15.40
CA ALA A 228 7.50 -0.92 16.24
C ALA A 228 8.15 -0.87 17.63
N GLN A 229 9.45 -0.55 17.72
CA GLN A 229 10.14 -0.37 19.01
C GLN A 229 9.55 0.78 19.83
N ASN A 230 9.26 1.91 19.18
CA ASN A 230 8.65 3.07 19.82
C ASN A 230 7.25 2.75 20.34
N LEU A 231 6.42 2.03 19.57
CA LEU A 231 5.08 1.61 20.02
C LEU A 231 5.17 0.68 21.25
N ILE A 232 6.11 -0.26 21.27
CA ILE A 232 6.33 -1.13 22.42
C ILE A 232 6.76 -0.30 23.65
N ALA A 233 7.67 0.65 23.46
CA ALA A 233 8.11 1.56 24.54
C ALA A 233 6.98 2.47 25.05
N LEU A 234 5.96 2.72 24.23
CA LEU A 234 4.72 3.41 24.58
C LEU A 234 3.64 2.46 25.15
N ASN A 235 4.03 1.25 25.56
CA ASN A 235 3.18 0.20 26.13
C ASN A 235 2.09 -0.35 25.18
N VAL A 236 2.25 -0.24 23.86
CA VAL A 236 1.38 -0.92 22.91
C VAL A 236 1.71 -2.43 22.92
N PRO A 237 0.74 -3.32 23.18
CA PRO A 237 1.00 -4.76 23.21
C PRO A 237 1.44 -5.27 21.82
N SER A 238 2.52 -6.09 21.77
CA SER A 238 3.07 -6.62 20.51
C SER A 238 2.03 -7.29 19.60
N PRO A 239 1.02 -8.04 20.09
CA PRO A 239 -0.01 -8.62 19.22
C PRO A 239 -0.90 -7.58 18.51
N ARG A 240 -0.88 -6.33 18.97
CA ARG A 240 -1.60 -5.20 18.33
C ARG A 240 -0.79 -4.52 17.23
N ILE A 241 0.49 -4.88 17.07
CA ILE A 241 1.41 -4.31 16.09
C ILE A 241 1.59 -5.32 14.95
N ARG A 242 1.11 -4.98 13.77
CA ARG A 242 1.24 -5.79 12.54
C ARG A 242 2.14 -5.08 11.56
N SER A 243 3.04 -5.81 10.92
CA SER A 243 3.93 -5.20 9.93
C SER A 243 4.11 -6.07 8.70
N GLU A 244 4.26 -5.41 7.55
CA GLU A 244 4.64 -6.03 6.30
C GLU A 244 5.88 -5.33 5.73
N ARG A 245 6.82 -6.12 5.23
CA ARG A 245 8.11 -5.65 4.66
C ARG A 245 8.19 -6.04 3.20
N TRP A 246 8.84 -5.19 2.41
CA TRP A 246 9.01 -5.38 0.97
C TRP A 246 10.49 -5.37 0.57
#